data_8c589d65e965cf54372d53f3311f753d
#
_entry.id   8c589d65e965cf54372d53f3311f753d
#
_cell.length_a   1.000
_cell.length_b   1.000
_cell.length_c   1.000
_cell.angle_alpha   90.00
_cell.angle_beta   90.00
_cell.angle_gamma   90.00
#
_symmetry.space_group_name_H-M   'P 1'
#
loop_
_entity.id
_entity.type
_entity.pdbx_description
1 polymer ?
#
loop_
_entity_poly.entity_id
_entity_poly.type
_entity_poly.pdbx_seq_one_letter_code
_entity_poly.pdbx_strand_id
1 'polypeptide(L)'
;MSDVNRSASAADQPLPVAEALRRRAPDGARRPPRARPYLRLRWIIPGLALLGLGVYKYYDIEDDGTVHTIQLATKPGMVGQASEALRLISVGTPDLYLKIKTADGAQVRTFTHEDTPVGNGLKWALDKPLRMRDVQEVEVWDEDAVRDNFADRVSLGSAWSAEGQTYRIALLGERSQPPKWALPVAVGGGVVTLVVLLRFVWDQVI
;
A
#
# COMPACT_ATOMS: atom_id res chain seq x y z
N MET A 1 -88.24 31.65 -64.27
CA MET A 1 -87.22 32.72 -64.06
C MET A 1 -86.62 32.46 -62.73
N SER A 2 -85.51 31.82 -62.71
CA SER A 2 -84.86 31.48 -61.42
C SER A 2 -83.34 31.40 -61.69
N ASP A 3 -82.60 32.41 -61.24
CA ASP A 3 -81.20 32.49 -61.31
C ASP A 3 -80.55 31.56 -60.26
N VAL A 4 -79.83 30.60 -60.74
CA VAL A 4 -78.98 29.72 -59.86
C VAL A 4 -77.58 30.27 -59.83
N ASN A 5 -77.30 30.91 -58.71
CA ASN A 5 -75.98 31.44 -58.40
C ASN A 5 -75.08 30.30 -57.89
N ARG A 6 -74.10 29.84 -58.68
CA ARG A 6 -73.11 28.84 -58.28
C ARG A 6 -71.91 29.57 -57.70
N SER A 7 -71.78 29.53 -56.36
CA SER A 7 -70.56 29.89 -55.64
C SER A 7 -69.50 28.82 -55.88
N ALA A 8 -68.54 29.11 -56.66
CA ALA A 8 -67.33 28.23 -56.83
C ALA A 8 -66.49 28.26 -55.54
N SER A 9 -66.36 27.09 -54.93
CA SER A 9 -65.56 26.88 -53.73
C SER A 9 -64.07 27.11 -54.05
N ALA A 10 -63.47 28.09 -53.35
CA ALA A 10 -62.09 28.48 -53.46
C ALA A 10 -61.10 27.54 -52.70
N ALA A 11 -61.47 26.27 -52.51
CA ALA A 11 -60.81 25.37 -51.58
C ALA A 11 -59.71 24.46 -52.19
N ASP A 12 -59.44 24.59 -53.53
CA ASP A 12 -58.56 23.59 -54.17
C ASP A 12 -57.37 24.21 -54.93
N GLN A 13 -56.78 25.27 -54.40
CA GLN A 13 -55.50 25.73 -54.92
C GLN A 13 -54.33 24.96 -54.25
N PRO A 14 -53.49 24.23 -55.02
CA PRO A 14 -52.33 23.56 -54.47
C PRO A 14 -51.37 24.60 -53.86
N LEU A 15 -51.07 24.47 -52.60
CA LEU A 15 -50.08 25.30 -51.89
C LEU A 15 -48.76 25.25 -52.66
N PRO A 16 -48.03 26.39 -52.85
CA PRO A 16 -46.76 26.43 -53.52
C PRO A 16 -45.78 25.46 -52.86
N VAL A 17 -45.06 24.66 -53.64
CA VAL A 17 -44.15 23.59 -53.22
C VAL A 17 -43.17 24.04 -52.12
N ALA A 18 -42.77 25.33 -52.15
CA ALA A 18 -41.89 25.93 -51.12
C ALA A 18 -42.54 25.98 -49.74
N GLU A 19 -43.86 26.11 -49.62
CA GLU A 19 -44.57 26.16 -48.33
C GLU A 19 -44.85 24.76 -47.78
N ALA A 20 -45.03 23.78 -48.68
CA ALA A 20 -45.14 22.36 -48.29
C ALA A 20 -43.78 21.82 -47.77
N LEU A 21 -42.65 22.29 -48.34
CA LEU A 21 -41.30 21.95 -47.85
C LEU A 21 -40.97 22.61 -46.52
N ARG A 22 -41.44 23.82 -46.26
CA ARG A 22 -41.30 24.47 -44.93
C ARG A 22 -42.04 23.75 -43.81
N ARG A 23 -43.20 23.19 -44.12
CA ARG A 23 -43.99 22.42 -43.10
C ARG A 23 -43.42 21.03 -42.84
N ARG A 24 -42.53 20.52 -43.73
CA ARG A 24 -41.79 19.25 -43.54
C ARG A 24 -40.44 19.41 -42.90
N ALA A 25 -40.02 20.62 -42.55
CA ALA A 25 -38.81 20.74 -41.70
C ALA A 25 -39.16 20.02 -40.39
N PRO A 26 -38.43 18.93 -40.02
CA PRO A 26 -38.68 18.23 -38.77
C PRO A 26 -38.52 19.26 -37.67
N ASP A 27 -39.61 19.48 -36.92
CA ASP A 27 -39.62 20.30 -35.71
C ASP A 27 -38.37 20.00 -34.95
N GLY A 28 -37.54 21.04 -34.79
CA GLY A 28 -36.18 21.06 -34.35
C GLY A 28 -35.74 19.80 -33.63
N ALA A 29 -34.83 19.06 -34.25
CA ALA A 29 -34.22 17.91 -33.64
C ALA A 29 -33.89 18.31 -32.20
N ARG A 30 -34.72 17.85 -31.24
CA ARG A 30 -34.56 18.14 -29.81
C ARG A 30 -33.14 17.73 -29.49
N ARG A 31 -32.23 18.71 -29.36
CA ARG A 31 -30.86 18.43 -28.95
C ARG A 31 -30.97 17.58 -27.69
N PRO A 32 -30.38 16.38 -27.67
CA PRO A 32 -30.48 15.53 -26.51
C PRO A 32 -30.07 16.37 -25.30
N PRO A 33 -30.80 16.27 -24.18
CA PRO A 33 -30.53 17.09 -23.01
C PRO A 33 -29.08 16.94 -22.66
N ARG A 34 -28.31 18.06 -22.72
CA ARG A 34 -26.88 18.05 -22.37
C ARG A 34 -26.81 17.44 -20.99
N ALA A 35 -26.21 16.25 -20.87
CA ALA A 35 -26.03 15.58 -19.59
C ALA A 35 -25.32 16.56 -18.66
N ARG A 36 -25.95 16.85 -17.53
CA ARG A 36 -25.50 17.87 -16.56
C ARG A 36 -24.06 17.55 -16.15
N PRO A 37 -23.10 18.47 -16.29
CA PRO A 37 -21.66 18.18 -16.11
C PRO A 37 -21.33 17.61 -14.72
N TYR A 38 -22.06 17.99 -13.68
CA TYR A 38 -21.90 17.49 -12.32
C TYR A 38 -22.25 16.00 -12.14
N LEU A 39 -23.11 15.42 -12.99
CA LEU A 39 -23.40 13.99 -12.96
C LEU A 39 -22.18 13.14 -13.35
N ARG A 40 -21.24 13.71 -14.09
CA ARG A 40 -20.00 13.03 -14.48
C ARG A 40 -18.93 13.15 -13.42
N LEU A 41 -18.86 14.29 -12.69
CA LEU A 41 -17.93 14.48 -11.59
C LEU A 41 -18.11 13.46 -10.46
N ARG A 42 -19.30 12.90 -10.29
CA ARG A 42 -19.54 11.87 -9.26
C ARG A 42 -18.64 10.64 -9.41
N TRP A 43 -18.10 10.38 -10.59
CA TRP A 43 -17.21 9.26 -10.83
C TRP A 43 -15.74 9.55 -10.47
N ILE A 44 -15.37 10.81 -10.23
CA ILE A 44 -14.04 11.18 -9.76
C ILE A 44 -13.81 10.61 -8.34
N ILE A 45 -14.79 10.71 -7.46
CA ILE A 45 -14.67 10.24 -6.07
C ILE A 45 -14.35 8.74 -6.03
N PRO A 46 -15.13 7.84 -6.66
CA PRO A 46 -14.79 6.41 -6.68
C PRO A 46 -13.46 6.13 -7.41
N GLY A 47 -13.13 6.87 -8.47
CA GLY A 47 -11.84 6.74 -9.16
C GLY A 47 -10.66 7.07 -8.23
N LEU A 48 -10.73 8.18 -7.51
CA LEU A 48 -9.73 8.57 -6.52
C LEU A 48 -9.68 7.61 -5.32
N ALA A 49 -10.84 7.11 -4.88
CA ALA A 49 -10.89 6.13 -3.80
C ALA A 49 -10.20 4.81 -4.19
N LEU A 50 -10.43 4.32 -5.41
CA LEU A 50 -9.75 3.12 -5.93
C LEU A 50 -8.25 3.36 -6.10
N LEU A 51 -7.85 4.51 -6.65
CA LEU A 51 -6.45 4.90 -6.77
C LEU A 51 -5.79 4.93 -5.38
N GLY A 52 -6.40 5.63 -4.42
CA GLY A 52 -5.90 5.74 -3.04
C GLY A 52 -5.81 4.39 -2.35
N LEU A 53 -6.85 3.53 -2.47
CA LEU A 53 -6.85 2.19 -1.91
C LEU A 53 -5.73 1.31 -2.51
N GLY A 54 -5.59 1.35 -3.83
CA GLY A 54 -4.56 0.56 -4.51
C GLY A 54 -3.15 1.02 -4.13
N VAL A 55 -2.91 2.33 -4.09
CA VAL A 55 -1.63 2.93 -3.67
C VAL A 55 -1.37 2.61 -2.19
N TYR A 56 -2.34 2.83 -1.31
CA TYR A 56 -2.22 2.51 0.11
C TYR A 56 -1.84 1.05 0.31
N LYS A 57 -2.55 0.10 -0.32
CA LYS A 57 -2.27 -1.32 -0.21
C LYS A 57 -0.96 -1.76 -0.87
N TYR A 58 -0.46 -1.00 -1.84
CA TYR A 58 0.83 -1.25 -2.45
C TYR A 58 1.99 -0.87 -1.52
N TYR A 59 1.88 0.27 -0.81
CA TYR A 59 2.92 0.79 0.09
C TYR A 59 2.79 0.31 1.54
N ASP A 60 1.58 0.02 2.03
CA ASP A 60 1.32 -0.48 3.40
C ASP A 60 2.03 -1.81 3.75
N ILE A 61 2.63 -2.45 2.74
CA ILE A 61 3.25 -3.77 2.85
C ILE A 61 4.78 -3.70 2.89
N GLU A 62 5.38 -2.54 2.61
CA GLU A 62 6.84 -2.44 2.64
C GLU A 62 7.44 -2.78 4.00
N ASP A 63 6.68 -2.59 5.07
CA ASP A 63 7.10 -2.83 6.45
C ASP A 63 6.53 -4.12 7.05
N ASP A 64 5.75 -4.90 6.32
CA ASP A 64 5.23 -6.17 6.82
C ASP A 64 5.97 -7.34 6.16
N GLY A 65 6.33 -8.30 6.98
CA GLY A 65 7.01 -9.51 6.55
C GLY A 65 7.01 -10.54 7.65
N THR A 66 7.42 -11.75 7.30
CA THR A 66 7.53 -12.86 8.24
C THR A 66 8.99 -13.11 8.54
N VAL A 67 9.38 -12.97 9.79
CA VAL A 67 10.74 -13.21 10.28
C VAL A 67 10.85 -14.66 10.69
N HIS A 68 11.79 -15.36 10.10
CA HIS A 68 12.10 -16.77 10.40
C HIS A 68 13.42 -16.94 11.16
N THR A 69 14.34 -15.97 11.01
CA THR A 69 15.67 -16.05 11.59
C THR A 69 16.12 -14.66 12.05
N ILE A 70 16.80 -14.60 13.17
CA ILE A 70 17.45 -13.39 13.65
C ILE A 70 18.96 -13.61 13.55
N GLN A 71 19.66 -12.64 12.99
CA GLN A 71 21.11 -12.65 12.90
C GLN A 71 21.69 -11.54 13.78
N LEU A 72 22.64 -11.91 14.61
CA LEU A 72 23.46 -11.02 15.44
C LEU A 72 24.85 -10.93 14.83
N ALA A 73 25.37 -9.72 14.69
CA ALA A 73 26.75 -9.47 14.29
C ALA A 73 27.33 -8.35 15.15
N THR A 74 28.63 -8.37 15.33
CA THR A 74 29.32 -7.26 16.01
C THR A 74 29.35 -6.04 15.10
N LYS A 75 29.19 -4.84 15.66
CA LYS A 75 29.29 -3.60 14.89
C LYS A 75 30.68 -3.46 14.25
N PRO A 76 30.76 -2.94 13.01
CA PRO A 76 32.05 -2.62 12.39
C PRO A 76 32.85 -1.67 13.28
N GLY A 77 34.12 -2.04 13.55
CA GLY A 77 35.00 -1.28 14.42
C GLY A 77 34.97 -1.68 15.90
N MET A 78 34.02 -2.53 16.35
CA MET A 78 33.98 -3.05 17.72
C MET A 78 34.35 -4.53 17.87
N VAL A 79 34.88 -5.16 16.80
CA VAL A 79 35.17 -6.60 16.74
C VAL A 79 36.16 -7.07 17.82
N GLY A 80 37.01 -6.18 18.37
CA GLY A 80 37.86 -6.51 19.52
C GLY A 80 37.26 -6.12 20.88
N GLN A 81 36.51 -5.01 20.90
CA GLN A 81 36.00 -4.43 22.15
C GLN A 81 34.77 -5.19 22.70
N ALA A 82 33.91 -5.72 21.84
CA ALA A 82 32.72 -6.49 22.24
C ALA A 82 33.11 -7.80 22.93
N SER A 83 34.12 -8.50 22.39
CA SER A 83 34.66 -9.72 23.02
C SER A 83 35.43 -9.43 24.31
N GLU A 84 36.05 -8.25 24.43
CA GLU A 84 36.78 -7.84 25.62
C GLU A 84 35.84 -7.37 26.75
N ALA A 85 34.78 -6.62 26.43
CA ALA A 85 33.78 -6.21 27.40
C ALA A 85 33.03 -7.42 28.00
N LEU A 86 32.68 -8.42 27.17
CA LEU A 86 32.05 -9.66 27.66
C LEU A 86 33.07 -10.55 28.40
N ARG A 87 34.35 -10.61 27.99
CA ARG A 87 35.38 -11.33 28.73
C ARG A 87 35.68 -10.78 30.12
N LEU A 88 35.43 -9.49 30.35
CA LEU A 88 35.54 -8.88 31.67
C LEU A 88 34.40 -9.27 32.63
N ILE A 89 33.29 -9.76 32.08
CA ILE A 89 32.07 -10.11 32.80
C ILE A 89 31.91 -11.63 32.90
N SER A 90 32.26 -12.38 31.87
CA SER A 90 32.20 -13.85 31.83
C SER A 90 33.56 -14.49 31.72
N VAL A 91 33.77 -15.61 32.40
CA VAL A 91 34.99 -16.42 32.34
C VAL A 91 34.85 -17.39 31.16
N GLY A 92 35.12 -16.91 29.93
CA GLY A 92 35.06 -17.77 28.75
C GLY A 92 34.53 -17.09 27.48
N THR A 93 34.14 -17.91 26.51
CA THR A 93 33.37 -17.48 25.37
C THR A 93 31.89 -17.31 25.80
N PRO A 94 31.20 -16.24 25.44
CA PRO A 94 29.84 -16.02 25.94
C PRO A 94 28.84 -17.02 25.36
N ASP A 95 27.89 -17.43 26.22
CA ASP A 95 26.77 -18.30 25.87
C ASP A 95 25.54 -17.45 25.54
N LEU A 96 25.42 -17.02 24.28
CA LEU A 96 24.45 -15.99 23.92
C LEU A 96 23.09 -16.55 23.56
N TYR A 97 22.05 -15.88 24.07
CA TYR A 97 20.67 -16.05 23.67
C TYR A 97 19.96 -14.71 23.50
N LEU A 98 18.82 -14.72 22.81
CA LEU A 98 18.03 -13.53 22.57
C LEU A 98 16.68 -13.59 23.33
N LYS A 99 16.27 -12.45 23.87
CA LYS A 99 14.90 -12.20 24.32
C LYS A 99 14.26 -11.20 23.36
N ILE A 100 13.24 -11.64 22.64
CA ILE A 100 12.50 -10.84 21.67
C ILE A 100 11.25 -10.33 22.34
N LYS A 101 11.08 -9.01 22.41
CA LYS A 101 9.86 -8.38 22.89
C LYS A 101 8.96 -8.04 21.72
N THR A 102 7.74 -8.51 21.78
CA THR A 102 6.72 -8.29 20.76
C THR A 102 5.75 -7.17 21.13
N ALA A 103 5.04 -6.62 20.17
CA ALA A 103 4.15 -5.48 20.32
C ALA A 103 2.98 -5.75 21.29
N ASP A 104 2.58 -7.01 21.46
CA ASP A 104 1.57 -7.46 22.42
C ASP A 104 2.11 -7.63 23.86
N GLY A 105 3.42 -7.33 24.06
CA GLY A 105 4.10 -7.46 25.33
C GLY A 105 4.59 -8.88 25.65
N ALA A 106 4.42 -9.84 24.74
CA ALA A 106 4.98 -11.17 24.90
C ALA A 106 6.51 -11.15 24.75
N GLN A 107 7.18 -12.10 25.39
CA GLN A 107 8.61 -12.32 25.26
C GLN A 107 8.88 -13.72 24.71
N VAL A 108 9.68 -13.78 23.67
CA VAL A 108 10.16 -15.03 23.07
C VAL A 108 11.64 -15.17 23.39
N ARG A 109 12.03 -16.23 24.09
CA ARG A 109 13.43 -16.58 24.30
C ARG A 109 13.86 -17.56 23.21
N THR A 110 15.06 -17.34 22.67
CA THR A 110 15.70 -18.27 21.72
C THR A 110 16.51 -19.33 22.47
N PHE A 111 16.97 -20.35 21.75
CA PHE A 111 17.98 -21.26 22.28
C PHE A 111 19.33 -20.52 22.48
N THR A 112 20.18 -21.08 23.31
CA THR A 112 21.50 -20.54 23.63
C THR A 112 22.55 -21.08 22.65
N HIS A 113 23.42 -20.22 22.15
CA HIS A 113 24.64 -20.60 21.44
C HIS A 113 25.78 -20.70 22.46
N GLU A 114 26.08 -21.91 22.87
CA GLU A 114 27.14 -22.18 23.83
C GLU A 114 28.53 -21.97 23.19
N ASP A 115 29.43 -21.33 23.90
CA ASP A 115 30.86 -21.17 23.54
C ASP A 115 31.08 -20.68 22.09
N THR A 116 30.17 -19.90 21.53
CA THR A 116 30.18 -19.53 20.11
C THR A 116 30.60 -18.07 19.91
N PRO A 117 31.75 -17.79 19.26
CA PRO A 117 32.20 -16.42 19.01
C PRO A 117 31.29 -15.71 18.00
N VAL A 118 30.90 -14.46 18.28
CA VAL A 118 30.01 -13.64 17.43
C VAL A 118 30.66 -13.21 16.10
N GLY A 119 31.98 -13.38 15.93
CA GLY A 119 32.77 -12.78 14.85
C GLY A 119 32.22 -12.93 13.43
N ASN A 120 31.61 -14.07 13.09
CA ASN A 120 31.01 -14.33 11.77
C ASN A 120 29.48 -14.14 11.73
N GLY A 121 28.90 -13.67 12.81
CA GLY A 121 27.45 -13.54 12.99
C GLY A 121 26.80 -14.84 13.47
N LEU A 122 26.01 -14.75 14.53
CA LEU A 122 25.20 -15.83 15.04
C LEU A 122 23.78 -15.76 14.44
N LYS A 123 23.15 -16.92 14.23
CA LYS A 123 21.81 -17.00 13.66
C LYS A 123 20.91 -17.85 14.54
N TRP A 124 19.76 -17.31 14.90
CA TRP A 124 18.69 -18.03 15.62
C TRP A 124 17.52 -18.24 14.69
N ALA A 125 17.23 -19.49 14.34
CA ALA A 125 15.97 -19.85 13.71
C ALA A 125 14.85 -19.78 14.76
N LEU A 126 13.74 -19.14 14.41
CA LEU A 126 12.59 -19.04 15.29
C LEU A 126 11.68 -20.27 15.11
N ASP A 127 11.29 -20.91 16.20
CA ASP A 127 10.35 -22.05 16.16
C ASP A 127 9.01 -21.66 15.56
N LYS A 128 8.58 -20.43 15.79
CA LYS A 128 7.39 -19.84 15.20
C LYS A 128 7.78 -18.55 14.49
N PRO A 129 7.42 -18.40 13.21
CA PRO A 129 7.66 -17.15 12.50
C PRO A 129 6.93 -15.98 13.18
N LEU A 130 7.60 -14.85 13.32
CA LEU A 130 7.05 -13.62 13.85
C LEU A 130 6.76 -12.65 12.71
N ARG A 131 5.74 -11.80 12.85
CA ARG A 131 5.58 -10.68 11.93
C ARG A 131 6.62 -9.62 12.26
N MET A 132 7.27 -9.08 11.25
CA MET A 132 8.33 -8.08 11.43
C MET A 132 7.86 -6.88 12.27
N ARG A 133 6.65 -6.36 12.01
CA ARG A 133 6.06 -5.25 12.75
C ARG A 133 5.79 -5.54 14.22
N ASP A 134 5.67 -6.83 14.56
CA ASP A 134 5.42 -7.24 15.96
C ASP A 134 6.73 -7.29 16.76
N VAL A 135 7.89 -7.33 16.08
CA VAL A 135 9.21 -7.33 16.75
C VAL A 135 9.60 -5.90 17.11
N GLN A 136 9.48 -5.53 18.36
CA GLN A 136 9.81 -4.18 18.83
C GLN A 136 11.27 -4.06 19.28
N GLU A 137 11.73 -5.01 20.06
CA GLU A 137 13.02 -4.95 20.71
C GLU A 137 13.62 -6.34 20.81
N VAL A 138 14.93 -6.43 20.65
CA VAL A 138 15.69 -7.65 20.88
C VAL A 138 16.77 -7.36 21.90
N GLU A 139 16.75 -8.08 23.00
CA GLU A 139 17.78 -8.05 24.04
C GLU A 139 18.74 -9.23 23.82
N VAL A 140 20.01 -8.96 23.93
CA VAL A 140 21.08 -9.95 23.89
C VAL A 140 21.53 -10.25 25.31
N TRP A 141 21.55 -11.51 25.66
CA TRP A 141 21.90 -11.98 27.00
C TRP A 141 22.98 -13.05 26.91
N ASP A 142 23.85 -13.08 27.91
CA ASP A 142 24.85 -14.10 28.14
C ASP A 142 24.35 -15.01 29.28
N GLU A 143 24.21 -16.30 29.01
CA GLU A 143 23.70 -17.31 29.93
C GLU A 143 24.86 -17.83 30.80
N ASP A 144 24.88 -17.43 32.07
CA ASP A 144 25.85 -17.88 33.02
C ASP A 144 25.24 -18.84 34.02
N ALA A 145 26.02 -19.76 34.55
CA ALA A 145 25.54 -20.78 35.52
C ALA A 145 24.95 -20.19 36.79
N VAL A 146 25.26 -18.96 37.17
CA VAL A 146 24.81 -18.30 38.40
C VAL A 146 23.78 -17.21 38.13
N ARG A 147 24.02 -16.39 37.12
CA ARG A 147 23.13 -15.28 36.73
C ARG A 147 23.40 -14.83 35.32
N ASP A 148 22.34 -14.75 34.51
CA ASP A 148 22.42 -14.21 33.16
C ASP A 148 22.86 -12.75 33.16
N ASN A 149 23.78 -12.43 32.28
CA ASN A 149 24.29 -11.08 32.10
C ASN A 149 23.67 -10.41 30.89
N PHE A 150 23.19 -9.19 31.07
CA PHE A 150 22.69 -8.37 29.98
C PHE A 150 23.85 -7.83 29.15
N ALA A 151 23.84 -8.11 27.85
CA ALA A 151 24.91 -7.70 26.92
C ALA A 151 24.55 -6.47 26.09
N ASP A 152 23.37 -6.43 25.47
CA ASP A 152 22.92 -5.30 24.65
C ASP A 152 21.41 -5.30 24.43
N ARG A 153 20.88 -4.15 23.95
CA ARG A 153 19.49 -3.96 23.60
C ARG A 153 19.38 -3.24 22.27
N VAL A 154 18.59 -3.78 21.38
CA VAL A 154 18.38 -3.23 20.04
C VAL A 154 16.90 -3.03 19.78
N SER A 155 16.49 -1.77 19.64
CA SER A 155 15.12 -1.42 19.26
C SER A 155 15.01 -1.42 17.73
N LEU A 156 14.07 -2.19 17.19
CA LEU A 156 13.93 -2.40 15.74
C LEU A 156 12.94 -1.44 15.10
N GLY A 157 11.83 -1.11 15.79
CA GLY A 157 10.88 -0.08 15.34
C GLY A 157 10.40 -0.25 13.91
N SER A 158 10.05 -1.45 13.47
CA SER A 158 9.67 -1.80 12.08
C SER A 158 10.83 -1.82 11.07
N ALA A 159 12.08 -1.84 11.51
CA ALA A 159 13.22 -1.99 10.62
C ALA A 159 13.69 -3.44 10.53
N TRP A 160 14.11 -3.87 9.32
CA TRP A 160 14.70 -5.20 9.12
C TRP A 160 16.09 -5.35 9.73
N SER A 161 16.72 -4.25 10.09
CA SER A 161 17.98 -4.25 10.82
C SER A 161 18.13 -2.99 11.65
N ALA A 162 18.73 -3.13 12.83
CA ALA A 162 19.06 -2.03 13.70
C ALA A 162 20.39 -2.28 14.44
N GLU A 163 20.95 -1.23 15.00
CA GLU A 163 22.21 -1.28 15.74
C GLU A 163 21.96 -0.89 17.19
N GLY A 164 22.46 -1.72 18.12
CA GLY A 164 22.57 -1.42 19.52
C GLY A 164 23.86 -0.70 19.88
N GLN A 165 24.31 -0.82 21.10
CA GLN A 165 25.59 -0.27 21.53
C GLN A 165 26.76 -1.10 20.97
N THR A 166 26.69 -2.41 21.07
CA THR A 166 27.76 -3.36 20.73
C THR A 166 27.45 -4.19 19.50
N TYR A 167 26.18 -4.55 19.33
CA TYR A 167 25.74 -5.47 18.30
C TYR A 167 24.84 -4.81 17.27
N ARG A 168 24.83 -5.42 16.09
CA ARG A 168 23.87 -5.20 15.02
C ARG A 168 22.97 -6.42 14.91
N ILE A 169 21.68 -6.20 14.86
CA ILE A 169 20.68 -7.24 14.62
C ILE A 169 20.10 -7.06 13.23
N ALA A 170 19.96 -8.17 12.50
CA ALA A 170 19.24 -8.24 11.25
C ALA A 170 18.16 -9.32 11.33
N LEU A 171 16.95 -8.95 10.94
CA LEU A 171 15.83 -9.88 10.79
C LEU A 171 15.89 -10.50 9.40
N LEU A 172 15.87 -11.80 9.31
CA LEU A 172 15.90 -12.55 8.05
C LEU A 172 14.57 -13.25 7.89
N GLY A 173 13.95 -13.04 6.73
CA GLY A 173 12.65 -13.62 6.46
C GLY A 173 12.09 -13.22 5.10
N GLU A 174 10.83 -13.48 4.90
CA GLU A 174 10.12 -13.15 3.68
C GLU A 174 9.41 -11.81 3.85
N ARG A 175 9.71 -10.89 2.96
CA ARG A 175 8.95 -9.63 2.87
C ARG A 175 7.58 -9.93 2.29
N SER A 176 6.54 -9.37 2.90
CA SER A 176 5.21 -9.43 2.32
C SER A 176 5.21 -8.78 0.95
N GLN A 177 4.66 -9.49 -0.04
CA GLN A 177 4.48 -8.91 -1.37
C GLN A 177 3.14 -8.20 -1.43
N PRO A 178 3.06 -7.03 -2.11
CA PRO A 178 1.80 -6.37 -2.30
C PRO A 178 0.81 -7.30 -3.01
N PRO A 179 -0.46 -7.29 -2.62
CA PRO A 179 -1.44 -8.15 -3.25
C PRO A 179 -1.51 -7.82 -4.75
N LYS A 180 -1.50 -8.86 -5.58
CA LYS A 180 -1.45 -8.73 -7.06
C LYS A 180 -2.54 -7.81 -7.63
N TRP A 181 -3.64 -7.61 -6.89
CA TRP A 181 -4.72 -6.72 -7.28
C TRP A 181 -4.46 -5.23 -6.98
N ALA A 182 -3.53 -4.88 -6.08
CA ALA A 182 -3.32 -3.50 -5.63
C ALA A 182 -2.90 -2.58 -6.79
N LEU A 183 -1.92 -2.98 -7.59
CA LEU A 183 -1.46 -2.22 -8.74
C LEU A 183 -2.53 -2.05 -9.83
N PRO A 184 -3.21 -3.12 -10.31
CA PRO A 184 -4.32 -2.97 -11.26
C PRO A 184 -5.43 -2.04 -10.76
N VAL A 185 -5.79 -2.11 -9.48
CA VAL A 185 -6.82 -1.23 -8.89
C VAL A 185 -6.35 0.22 -8.85
N ALA A 186 -5.10 0.49 -8.47
CA ALA A 186 -4.54 1.84 -8.50
C ALA A 186 -4.53 2.42 -9.92
N VAL A 187 -4.04 1.66 -10.89
CA VAL A 187 -4.00 2.07 -12.31
C VAL A 187 -5.41 2.29 -12.84
N GLY A 188 -6.34 1.36 -12.61
CA GLY A 188 -7.74 1.49 -13.03
C GLY A 188 -8.41 2.72 -12.46
N GLY A 189 -8.24 2.99 -11.17
CA GLY A 189 -8.74 4.19 -10.49
C GLY A 189 -8.17 5.48 -11.09
N GLY A 190 -6.86 5.50 -11.38
CA GLY A 190 -6.19 6.62 -12.04
C GLY A 190 -6.73 6.88 -13.44
N VAL A 191 -6.88 5.82 -14.26
CA VAL A 191 -7.42 5.93 -15.63
C VAL A 191 -8.85 6.46 -15.62
N VAL A 192 -9.73 5.93 -14.75
CA VAL A 192 -11.12 6.42 -14.62
C VAL A 192 -11.13 7.90 -14.26
N THR A 193 -10.33 8.31 -13.28
CA THR A 193 -10.24 9.70 -12.86
C THR A 193 -9.77 10.60 -14.00
N LEU A 194 -8.71 10.19 -14.71
CA LEU A 194 -8.14 10.93 -15.82
C LEU A 194 -9.15 11.10 -16.96
N VAL A 195 -9.81 10.02 -17.37
CA VAL A 195 -10.81 10.04 -18.46
C VAL A 195 -11.97 11.00 -18.12
N VAL A 196 -12.45 10.95 -16.87
CA VAL A 196 -13.54 11.84 -16.42
C VAL A 196 -13.08 13.30 -16.45
N LEU A 197 -11.85 13.59 -15.98
CA LEU A 197 -11.29 14.95 -16.02
C LEU A 197 -11.09 15.46 -17.44
N LEU A 198 -10.48 14.66 -18.31
CA LEU A 198 -10.26 15.05 -19.72
C LEU A 198 -11.57 15.35 -20.41
N ARG A 199 -12.58 14.50 -20.20
CA ARG A 199 -13.89 14.72 -20.78
C ARG A 199 -14.59 15.95 -20.19
N PHE A 200 -14.40 16.21 -18.91
CA PHE A 200 -14.94 17.44 -18.29
C PHE A 200 -14.32 18.69 -18.91
N VAL A 201 -12.99 18.71 -19.07
CA VAL A 201 -12.27 19.83 -19.72
C VAL A 201 -12.73 20.01 -21.16
N TRP A 202 -12.84 18.90 -21.91
CA TRP A 202 -13.33 18.94 -23.31
C TRP A 202 -14.72 19.56 -23.43
N ASP A 203 -15.65 19.16 -22.55
CA ASP A 203 -17.02 19.69 -22.52
C ASP A 203 -17.07 21.19 -22.13
N GLN A 204 -16.00 21.78 -21.56
CA GLN A 204 -15.90 23.20 -21.22
C GLN A 204 -15.31 24.06 -22.35
N VAL A 205 -14.47 23.45 -23.20
CA VAL A 205 -13.72 24.16 -24.27
C VAL A 205 -14.52 24.19 -25.58
N ILE A 206 -15.40 23.21 -25.80
CA ILE A 206 -16.24 23.08 -27.01
C ILE A 206 -17.71 23.31 -26.66
#